data_c798cc1692d58f0e068a2cfb53f9e78a
#
_entry.id   c798cc1692d58f0e068a2cfb53f9e78a
#
_cell.length_a   1.000
_cell.length_b   1.000
_cell.length_c   1.000
_cell.angle_alpha   90.00
_cell.angle_beta   90.00
_cell.angle_gamma   90.00
#
_symmetry.space_group_name_H-M   'P 1'
#
loop_
_entity.id
_entity.type
_entity.pdbx_description
1 polymer ?
#
loop_
_entity_poly.entity_id
_entity_poly.type
_entity_poly.pdbx_seq_one_letter_code
_entity_poly.pdbx_strand_id
1 'polypeptide(L)'
;MPIGKVLIANRGEIALRILRACRELGIESVIVHSVADAGAGYLDLADRTVCIGPGPSQQSYLDISRIIAAAEVEDVDAIHPGYGFLAENVQFAEICKSSHIEFIGPGVDAIAFIGDKGKARELAREVGVPCVPGSMGILDNEDEALKVAQEIGYPVIVLSLIHI
;
A
#
# COMPACT_ATOMS: atom_id res chain seq x y z
N MET A 1 12.24 8.28 17.28
CA MET A 1 12.29 9.76 17.30
C MET A 1 10.91 10.30 17.03
N PRO A 2 10.53 11.51 17.46
CA PRO A 2 9.26 12.08 17.00
C PRO A 2 9.33 12.32 15.49
N ILE A 3 8.25 12.00 14.77
CA ILE A 3 8.12 12.27 13.34
C ILE A 3 7.83 13.75 13.17
N GLY A 4 8.74 14.49 12.54
CA GLY A 4 8.61 15.93 12.26
C GLY A 4 8.26 16.22 10.81
N LYS A 5 8.65 15.34 9.87
CA LYS A 5 8.42 15.49 8.43
C LYS A 5 8.01 14.18 7.78
N VAL A 6 6.94 14.20 6.98
CA VAL A 6 6.38 13.02 6.32
C VAL A 6 6.29 13.22 4.81
N LEU A 7 6.83 12.25 4.05
CA LEU A 7 6.56 12.16 2.62
C LEU A 7 5.27 11.36 2.39
N ILE A 8 4.35 11.93 1.62
CA ILE A 8 3.07 11.32 1.23
C ILE A 8 3.26 10.68 -0.14
N ALA A 9 3.41 9.35 -0.15
CA ALA A 9 3.64 8.55 -1.36
C ALA A 9 2.31 8.08 -1.99
N ASN A 10 1.41 9.02 -2.24
CA ASN A 10 0.10 8.76 -2.84
C ASN A 10 -0.41 10.03 -3.55
N ARG A 11 -1.60 9.95 -4.15
CA ARG A 11 -2.24 11.03 -4.92
C ARG A 11 -3.71 11.19 -4.55
N GLY A 12 -4.33 12.23 -5.12
CA GLY A 12 -5.77 12.45 -5.06
C GLY A 12 -6.29 12.64 -3.63
N GLU A 13 -7.45 12.06 -3.36
CA GLU A 13 -8.16 12.24 -2.09
C GLU A 13 -7.39 11.65 -0.90
N ILE A 14 -6.64 10.57 -1.11
CA ILE A 14 -5.83 9.95 -0.07
C ILE A 14 -4.65 10.84 0.32
N ALA A 15 -3.95 11.43 -0.64
CA ALA A 15 -2.90 12.40 -0.34
C ALA A 15 -3.45 13.58 0.45
N LEU A 16 -4.61 14.12 0.07
CA LEU A 16 -5.29 15.17 0.80
C LEU A 16 -5.69 14.76 2.22
N ARG A 17 -6.16 13.53 2.41
CA ARG A 17 -6.52 12.98 3.72
C ARG A 17 -5.33 12.96 4.67
N ILE A 18 -4.18 12.44 4.18
CA ILE A 18 -2.94 12.36 4.96
C ILE A 18 -2.40 13.77 5.25
N LEU A 19 -2.41 14.64 4.25
CA LEU A 19 -1.98 16.03 4.39
C LEU A 19 -2.74 16.76 5.52
N ARG A 20 -4.07 16.59 5.60
CA ARG A 20 -4.88 17.16 6.68
C ARG A 20 -4.45 16.63 8.05
N ALA A 21 -4.18 15.33 8.17
CA ALA A 21 -3.69 14.75 9.41
C ALA A 21 -2.30 15.30 9.82
N CYS A 22 -1.37 15.42 8.86
CA CYS A 22 -0.08 16.05 9.12
C CYS A 22 -0.24 17.47 9.65
N ARG A 23 -1.10 18.28 9.02
CA ARG A 23 -1.37 19.65 9.45
C ARG A 23 -1.98 19.73 10.86
N GLU A 24 -2.94 18.85 11.19
CA GLU A 24 -3.56 18.77 12.53
C GLU A 24 -2.55 18.40 13.61
N LEU A 25 -1.54 17.58 13.25
CA LEU A 25 -0.48 17.13 14.15
C LEU A 25 0.74 18.07 14.18
N GLY A 26 0.79 19.10 13.35
CA GLY A 26 1.94 20.01 13.23
C GLY A 26 3.16 19.35 12.60
N ILE A 27 2.95 18.36 11.71
CA ILE A 27 4.00 17.62 10.98
C ILE A 27 4.17 18.26 9.60
N GLU A 28 5.42 18.55 9.21
CA GLU A 28 5.75 19.04 7.86
C GLU A 28 5.43 17.98 6.80
N SER A 29 4.77 18.39 5.73
CA SER A 29 4.29 17.51 4.68
C SER A 29 5.02 17.71 3.37
N VAL A 30 5.51 16.62 2.79
CA VAL A 30 6.07 16.55 1.43
C VAL A 30 5.16 15.67 0.59
N ILE A 31 4.57 16.19 -0.48
CA ILE A 31 3.74 15.40 -1.40
C ILE A 31 4.51 15.10 -2.68
N VAL A 32 4.56 13.82 -3.07
CA VAL A 32 5.03 13.47 -4.41
C VAL A 32 3.91 13.55 -5.43
N HIS A 33 4.23 13.95 -6.66
CA HIS A 33 3.27 13.97 -7.76
C HIS A 33 3.90 13.60 -9.09
N SER A 34 3.09 13.06 -10.01
CA SER A 34 3.49 12.90 -11.40
C SER A 34 3.31 14.22 -12.17
N VAL A 35 3.91 14.33 -13.34
CA VAL A 35 3.68 15.48 -14.25
C VAL A 35 2.18 15.67 -14.54
N ALA A 36 1.42 14.59 -14.67
CA ALA A 36 -0.02 14.66 -14.94
C ALA A 36 -0.83 15.26 -13.77
N ASP A 37 -0.32 15.12 -12.54
CA ASP A 37 -0.99 15.63 -11.34
C ASP A 37 -0.47 17.00 -10.88
N ALA A 38 0.48 17.62 -11.60
CA ALA A 38 1.13 18.89 -11.20
C ALA A 38 0.17 20.06 -10.99
N GLY A 39 -1.01 20.03 -11.59
CA GLY A 39 -2.06 21.05 -11.41
C GLY A 39 -3.12 20.70 -10.37
N ALA A 40 -2.92 19.66 -9.58
CA ALA A 40 -3.93 19.22 -8.61
C ALA A 40 -3.97 20.17 -7.39
N GLY A 41 -5.14 20.76 -7.10
CA GLY A 41 -5.30 21.80 -6.08
C GLY A 41 -4.95 21.39 -4.63
N TYR A 42 -4.83 20.08 -4.33
CA TYR A 42 -4.38 19.64 -3.01
C TYR A 42 -2.87 19.87 -2.81
N LEU A 43 -2.09 19.98 -3.88
CA LEU A 43 -0.65 20.24 -3.81
C LEU A 43 -0.34 21.63 -3.20
N ASP A 44 -1.20 22.61 -3.41
CA ASP A 44 -1.06 23.95 -2.83
C ASP A 44 -1.21 23.99 -1.31
N LEU A 45 -1.68 22.89 -0.72
CA LEU A 45 -1.86 22.76 0.72
C LEU A 45 -0.66 22.10 1.42
N ALA A 46 0.26 21.52 0.66
CA ALA A 46 1.47 20.89 1.18
C ALA A 46 2.56 21.92 1.48
N ASP A 47 3.42 21.62 2.44
CA ASP A 47 4.58 22.46 2.73
C ASP A 47 5.61 22.37 1.58
N ARG A 48 5.75 21.18 0.97
CA ARG A 48 6.63 20.92 -0.17
C ARG A 48 6.02 19.91 -1.14
N THR A 49 6.41 20.02 -2.40
CA THR A 49 5.98 19.09 -3.45
C THR A 49 7.18 18.63 -4.29
N VAL A 50 7.20 17.36 -4.69
CA VAL A 50 8.27 16.77 -5.50
C VAL A 50 7.67 16.04 -6.69
N CYS A 51 8.08 16.44 -7.90
CA CYS A 51 7.70 15.74 -9.12
C CYS A 51 8.56 14.48 -9.28
N ILE A 52 7.92 13.30 -9.25
CA ILE A 52 8.59 11.99 -9.30
C ILE A 52 8.57 11.33 -10.69
N GLY A 53 8.07 12.02 -11.72
CA GLY A 53 8.12 11.48 -13.08
C GLY A 53 6.85 11.69 -13.89
N PRO A 54 6.74 11.01 -15.04
CA PRO A 54 5.61 11.16 -15.97
C PRO A 54 4.31 10.58 -15.41
N GLY A 55 3.19 10.77 -16.14
CA GLY A 55 1.85 10.36 -15.73
C GLY A 55 1.63 8.86 -15.44
N PRO A 56 2.19 7.91 -16.22
CA PRO A 56 2.04 6.49 -15.94
C PRO A 56 2.58 6.12 -14.56
N SER A 57 1.78 5.41 -13.75
CA SER A 57 2.12 5.08 -12.36
C SER A 57 3.38 4.22 -12.21
N GLN A 58 3.64 3.31 -13.16
CA GLN A 58 4.88 2.51 -13.18
C GLN A 58 6.15 3.36 -13.28
N GLN A 59 6.05 4.58 -13.82
CA GLN A 59 7.18 5.50 -13.99
C GLN A 59 7.18 6.64 -12.98
N SER A 60 6.32 6.57 -11.97
CA SER A 60 6.16 7.59 -10.92
C SER A 60 5.79 6.93 -9.58
N TYR A 61 4.51 6.79 -9.25
CA TYR A 61 4.02 6.32 -7.94
C TYR A 61 4.37 4.87 -7.58
N LEU A 62 4.69 4.02 -8.57
CA LEU A 62 5.14 2.63 -8.38
C LEU A 62 6.65 2.47 -8.53
N ASP A 63 7.38 3.55 -8.81
CA ASP A 63 8.85 3.55 -8.89
C ASP A 63 9.44 3.80 -7.50
N ILE A 64 9.82 2.72 -6.83
CA ILE A 64 10.38 2.75 -5.47
C ILE A 64 11.61 3.67 -5.42
N SER A 65 12.50 3.59 -6.40
CA SER A 65 13.73 4.37 -6.41
C SER A 65 13.47 5.87 -6.44
N ARG A 66 12.47 6.32 -7.19
CA ARG A 66 12.09 7.74 -7.26
C ARG A 66 11.46 8.23 -5.97
N ILE A 67 10.63 7.39 -5.33
CA ILE A 67 10.00 7.73 -4.04
C ILE A 67 11.07 7.86 -2.95
N ILE A 68 11.98 6.88 -2.87
CA ILE A 68 13.07 6.90 -1.87
C ILE A 68 14.01 8.08 -2.12
N ALA A 69 14.42 8.33 -3.37
CA ALA A 69 15.26 9.49 -3.70
C ALA A 69 14.59 10.82 -3.30
N ALA A 70 13.29 10.96 -3.53
CA ALA A 70 12.54 12.14 -3.09
C ALA A 70 12.53 12.27 -1.55
N ALA A 71 12.38 11.14 -0.84
CA ALA A 71 12.39 11.11 0.61
C ALA A 71 13.76 11.50 1.19
N GLU A 72 14.84 10.99 0.61
CA GLU A 72 16.22 11.31 1.00
C GLU A 72 16.57 12.77 0.72
N VAL A 73 16.22 13.29 -0.46
CA VAL A 73 16.49 14.70 -0.83
C VAL A 73 15.74 15.68 0.06
N GLU A 74 14.52 15.34 0.46
CA GLU A 74 13.70 16.15 1.36
C GLU A 74 14.00 15.91 2.84
N ASP A 75 14.88 14.98 3.18
CA ASP A 75 15.27 14.62 4.56
C ASP A 75 14.04 14.37 5.45
N VAL A 76 13.20 13.41 5.03
CA VAL A 76 11.97 13.07 5.75
C VAL A 76 12.21 12.00 6.81
N ASP A 77 11.50 12.09 7.92
CA ASP A 77 11.55 11.06 8.98
C ASP A 77 10.77 9.81 8.62
N ALA A 78 9.68 9.98 7.84
CA ALA A 78 8.77 8.89 7.54
C ALA A 78 8.11 9.02 6.15
N ILE A 79 7.64 7.89 5.63
CA ILE A 79 6.83 7.81 4.42
C ILE A 79 5.45 7.25 4.76
N HIS A 80 4.40 7.95 4.34
CA HIS A 80 3.03 7.45 4.39
C HIS A 80 2.56 7.01 3.00
N PRO A 81 2.41 5.71 2.74
CA PRO A 81 2.03 5.20 1.42
C PRO A 81 0.51 5.34 1.14
N GLY A 82 -0.30 5.63 2.14
CA GLY A 82 -1.75 5.59 2.02
C GLY A 82 -2.28 4.17 1.83
N TYR A 83 -3.12 3.97 0.82
CA TYR A 83 -3.55 2.66 0.34
C TYR A 83 -3.33 2.55 -1.18
N GLY A 84 -3.26 1.31 -1.70
CA GLY A 84 -2.87 1.07 -3.09
C GLY A 84 -1.40 1.38 -3.37
N PHE A 85 -1.02 1.51 -4.62
CA PHE A 85 0.37 1.73 -5.05
C PHE A 85 1.38 0.85 -4.30
N LEU A 86 2.23 1.44 -3.46
CA LEU A 86 3.28 0.74 -2.72
C LEU A 86 2.88 0.39 -1.27
N ALA A 87 1.64 0.65 -0.85
CA ALA A 87 1.21 0.44 0.54
C ALA A 87 1.31 -1.02 1.02
N GLU A 88 1.17 -1.99 0.10
CA GLU A 88 1.27 -3.42 0.38
C GLU A 88 2.55 -4.04 -0.23
N ASN A 89 3.53 -3.21 -0.59
CA ASN A 89 4.76 -3.68 -1.20
C ASN A 89 5.83 -3.96 -0.15
N VAL A 90 6.16 -5.25 0.03
CA VAL A 90 7.15 -5.73 1.00
C VAL A 90 8.52 -5.09 0.76
N GLN A 91 8.99 -5.09 -0.49
CA GLN A 91 10.30 -4.54 -0.87
C GLN A 91 10.39 -3.04 -0.54
N PHE A 92 9.31 -2.29 -0.76
CA PHE A 92 9.28 -0.87 -0.43
C PHE A 92 9.41 -0.63 1.09
N ALA A 93 8.67 -1.39 1.90
CA ALA A 93 8.78 -1.30 3.35
C ALA A 93 10.18 -1.70 3.87
N GLU A 94 10.81 -2.72 3.27
CA GLU A 94 12.19 -3.11 3.58
C GLU A 94 13.21 -2.01 3.23
N ILE A 95 13.05 -1.38 2.06
CA ILE A 95 13.92 -0.30 1.62
C ILE A 95 13.77 0.93 2.54
N CYS A 96 12.54 1.32 2.90
CA CYS A 96 12.33 2.40 3.88
C CYS A 96 13.10 2.11 5.17
N LYS A 97 12.96 0.90 5.73
CA LYS A 97 13.66 0.49 6.95
C LYS A 97 15.18 0.54 6.81
N SER A 98 15.74 0.07 5.68
CA SER A 98 17.19 0.09 5.43
C SER A 98 17.74 1.50 5.18
N SER A 99 16.90 2.42 4.69
CA SER A 99 17.21 3.85 4.53
C SER A 99 16.97 4.67 5.81
N HIS A 100 16.65 4.04 6.92
CA HIS A 100 16.32 4.71 8.19
C HIS A 100 15.11 5.66 8.11
N ILE A 101 14.20 5.42 7.19
CA ILE A 101 12.95 6.14 7.01
C ILE A 101 11.83 5.28 7.59
N GLU A 102 11.02 5.83 8.50
CA GLU A 102 9.90 5.10 9.08
C GLU A 102 8.80 4.87 8.05
N PHE A 103 8.40 3.61 7.84
CA PHE A 103 7.26 3.28 7.00
C PHE A 103 5.98 3.34 7.85
N ILE A 104 5.10 4.30 7.57
CA ILE A 104 3.83 4.46 8.29
C ILE A 104 2.85 3.40 7.78
N GLY A 105 2.82 2.25 8.46
CA GLY A 105 2.04 1.09 8.09
C GLY A 105 2.39 -0.14 8.92
N PRO A 106 1.90 -1.32 8.54
CA PRO A 106 2.27 -2.57 9.18
C PRO A 106 3.76 -2.88 9.00
N GLY A 107 4.32 -3.68 9.90
CA GLY A 107 5.69 -4.16 9.74
C GLY A 107 5.87 -5.05 8.50
N VAL A 108 7.10 -5.17 8.01
CA VAL A 108 7.46 -5.94 6.81
C VAL A 108 6.90 -7.37 6.84
N ASP A 109 7.06 -8.06 7.97
CA ASP A 109 6.58 -9.43 8.15
C ASP A 109 5.05 -9.52 8.04
N ALA A 110 4.34 -8.54 8.59
CA ALA A 110 2.88 -8.47 8.51
C ALA A 110 2.39 -8.23 7.08
N ILE A 111 3.06 -7.34 6.32
CA ILE A 111 2.74 -7.10 4.91
C ILE A 111 2.96 -8.36 4.10
N ALA A 112 4.11 -9.03 4.28
CA ALA A 112 4.46 -10.26 3.57
C ALA A 112 3.46 -11.39 3.86
N PHE A 113 3.01 -11.50 5.11
CA PHE A 113 2.08 -12.55 5.54
C PHE A 113 0.66 -12.33 5.02
N ILE A 114 0.14 -11.09 5.11
CA ILE A 114 -1.22 -10.74 4.69
C ILE A 114 -1.33 -10.64 3.16
N GLY A 115 -0.23 -10.32 2.47
CA GLY A 115 -0.18 -10.27 1.01
C GLY A 115 -0.47 -11.61 0.32
N ASP A 116 -0.25 -12.72 0.99
CA ASP A 116 -0.66 -14.06 0.57
C ASP A 116 -2.09 -14.34 1.04
N LYS A 117 -3.05 -14.30 0.13
CA LYS A 117 -4.49 -14.49 0.45
C LYS A 117 -4.80 -15.84 1.09
N GLY A 118 -4.05 -16.90 0.76
CA GLY A 118 -4.19 -18.23 1.37
C GLY A 118 -3.79 -18.18 2.85
N LYS A 119 -2.58 -17.69 3.12
CA LYS A 119 -2.05 -17.57 4.48
C LYS A 119 -2.85 -16.59 5.34
N ALA A 120 -3.30 -15.48 4.76
CA ALA A 120 -4.14 -14.52 5.47
C ALA A 120 -5.46 -15.15 5.97
N ARG A 121 -6.10 -16.00 5.16
CA ARG A 121 -7.32 -16.71 5.57
C ARG A 121 -7.05 -17.77 6.63
N GLU A 122 -5.94 -18.48 6.52
CA GLU A 122 -5.52 -19.49 7.49
C GLU A 122 -5.30 -18.83 8.86
N LEU A 123 -4.51 -17.76 8.91
CA LEU A 123 -4.30 -16.99 10.13
C LEU A 123 -5.60 -16.42 10.71
N ALA A 124 -6.46 -15.83 9.86
CA ALA A 124 -7.73 -15.28 10.32
C ALA A 124 -8.59 -16.33 11.05
N ARG A 125 -8.58 -17.58 10.56
CA ARG A 125 -9.27 -18.70 11.22
C ARG A 125 -8.60 -19.11 12.53
N GLU A 126 -7.27 -19.22 12.55
CA GLU A 126 -6.52 -19.57 13.75
C GLU A 126 -6.77 -18.61 14.91
N VAL A 127 -6.87 -17.31 14.60
CA VAL A 127 -7.14 -16.26 15.61
C VAL A 127 -8.63 -15.98 15.82
N GLY A 128 -9.51 -16.79 15.20
CA GLY A 128 -10.96 -16.70 15.40
C GLY A 128 -11.66 -15.52 14.70
N VAL A 129 -11.03 -14.92 13.69
CA VAL A 129 -11.68 -13.88 12.86
C VAL A 129 -12.71 -14.53 11.93
N PRO A 130 -13.96 -14.07 11.91
CA PRO A 130 -14.99 -14.58 11.01
C PRO A 130 -14.57 -14.46 9.55
N CYS A 131 -14.57 -15.57 8.82
CA CYS A 131 -14.23 -15.60 7.39
C CYS A 131 -15.44 -16.03 6.58
N VAL A 132 -15.59 -15.47 5.39
CA VAL A 132 -16.56 -15.94 4.41
C VAL A 132 -16.24 -17.40 4.06
N PRO A 133 -17.24 -18.32 3.99
CA PRO A 133 -17.02 -19.72 3.57
C PRO A 133 -16.23 -19.80 2.25
N GLY A 134 -15.33 -20.77 2.14
CA GLY A 134 -14.47 -20.92 0.96
C GLY A 134 -13.40 -21.99 1.15
N SER A 135 -12.59 -22.26 0.11
CA SER A 135 -11.50 -23.25 0.15
C SER A 135 -10.52 -22.98 1.28
N MET A 136 -9.88 -24.05 1.79
CA MET A 136 -8.85 -23.97 2.83
C MET A 136 -7.47 -23.56 2.31
N GLY A 137 -7.33 -23.38 1.01
CA GLY A 137 -6.08 -23.03 0.34
C GLY A 137 -6.31 -22.84 -1.15
N ILE A 138 -5.20 -22.90 -1.89
CA ILE A 138 -5.22 -22.92 -3.36
C ILE A 138 -5.78 -24.27 -3.80
N LEU A 139 -6.67 -24.27 -4.78
CA LEU A 139 -7.25 -25.45 -5.38
C LEU A 139 -6.41 -25.86 -6.59
N ASP A 140 -6.00 -27.11 -6.66
CA ASP A 140 -5.09 -27.59 -7.69
C ASP A 140 -5.79 -27.91 -9.01
N ASN A 141 -7.10 -28.15 -8.96
CA ASN A 141 -7.87 -28.58 -10.12
C ASN A 141 -9.37 -28.24 -10.04
N GLU A 142 -10.06 -28.42 -11.17
CA GLU A 142 -11.49 -28.12 -11.33
C GLU A 142 -12.39 -29.02 -10.46
N ASP A 143 -12.02 -30.30 -10.28
CA ASP A 143 -12.82 -31.23 -9.50
C ASP A 143 -12.85 -30.85 -8.01
N GLU A 144 -11.73 -30.38 -7.47
CA GLU A 144 -11.67 -29.83 -6.12
C GLU A 144 -12.49 -28.56 -5.98
N ALA A 145 -12.42 -27.67 -6.98
CA ALA A 145 -13.22 -26.45 -6.99
C ALA A 145 -14.72 -26.74 -6.99
N LEU A 146 -15.16 -27.72 -7.77
CA LEU A 146 -16.55 -28.15 -7.80
C LEU A 146 -17.02 -28.75 -6.46
N LYS A 147 -16.20 -29.58 -5.82
CA LYS A 147 -16.52 -30.14 -4.49
C LYS A 147 -16.70 -29.04 -3.46
N VAL A 148 -15.73 -28.11 -3.38
CA VAL A 148 -15.80 -27.00 -2.43
C VAL A 148 -17.01 -26.10 -2.73
N ALA A 149 -17.31 -25.83 -3.99
CA ALA A 149 -18.49 -25.05 -4.39
C ALA A 149 -19.81 -25.73 -3.99
N GLN A 150 -19.89 -27.07 -4.08
CA GLN A 150 -21.06 -27.84 -3.63
C GLN A 150 -21.23 -27.82 -2.11
N GLU A 151 -20.11 -27.88 -1.35
CA GLU A 151 -20.12 -27.82 0.11
C GLU A 151 -20.55 -26.46 0.63
N ILE A 152 -20.08 -25.36 -0.01
CA ILE A 152 -20.38 -23.98 0.39
C ILE A 152 -21.79 -23.58 -0.03
N GLY A 153 -22.26 -24.07 -1.19
CA GLY A 153 -23.48 -23.66 -1.84
C GLY A 153 -23.28 -22.50 -2.82
N TYR A 154 -24.10 -22.46 -3.85
CA TYR A 154 -24.07 -21.42 -4.89
C TYR A 154 -24.92 -20.18 -4.51
N PRO A 155 -24.53 -18.95 -4.97
CA PRO A 155 -23.44 -18.66 -5.90
C PRO A 155 -22.06 -18.62 -5.22
N VAL A 156 -20.99 -18.96 -5.97
CA VAL A 156 -19.61 -18.89 -5.52
C VAL A 156 -18.78 -17.95 -6.42
N ILE A 157 -17.71 -17.37 -5.85
CA ILE A 157 -16.71 -16.60 -6.59
C ILE A 157 -15.45 -17.43 -6.69
N VAL A 158 -14.94 -17.62 -7.89
CA VAL A 158 -13.62 -18.23 -8.15
C VAL A 158 -12.62 -17.10 -8.37
N LEU A 159 -11.58 -17.05 -7.53
CA LEU A 159 -10.51 -16.07 -7.65
C LEU A 159 -9.29 -16.74 -8.28
N SER A 160 -8.89 -16.26 -9.46
CA SER A 160 -7.63 -16.68 -10.07
C SER A 160 -6.45 -15.96 -9.40
N LEU A 161 -5.39 -16.72 -9.10
CA LEU A 161 -4.10 -16.19 -8.63
C LEU A 161 -3.12 -15.99 -9.78
N ILE A 162 -3.51 -16.35 -11.01
CA ILE A 162 -2.73 -16.18 -12.22
C ILE A 162 -3.37 -15.06 -13.03
N HIS A 163 -2.57 -14.10 -13.49
CA HIS A 163 -3.03 -13.14 -14.48
C HIS A 163 -3.31 -13.87 -15.78
N ILE A 164 -4.57 -13.84 -16.22
CA ILE A 164 -5.02 -14.28 -17.54
C ILE A 164 -4.89 -13.09 -18.48
#